data_8435a6ac31f5bd052e61cb8961cb5556
#
_entry.id   8435a6ac31f5bd052e61cb8961cb5556
#
_cell.length_a   1.000
_cell.length_b   1.000
_cell.length_c   1.000
_cell.angle_alpha   90.00
_cell.angle_beta   90.00
_cell.angle_gamma   90.00
#
_symmetry.space_group_name_H-M   'P 1'
#
loop_
_entity.id
_entity.type
_entity.pdbx_description
1 polymer ?
#
loop_
_entity_poly.entity_id
_entity_poly.type
_entity_poly.pdbx_seq_one_letter_code
_entity_poly.pdbx_strand_id
1 'polypeptide(L)'
;SFVLAALLIVVDVAIYYPFLKVYDEQILEEERSGKANDELKEKVAANFNTAKADAILEKAGVEAAQNTITEETNVLVLCAGGGTSGLLANALNKAAAEYKVPVKAAAGGYGAHREMLPEFDLVILAPQVASNFEDMKAETDKLGIKLAKTEGGQYIKLTRDGKGALAFVQAQFEE
;
A
#
# COMPACT_ATOMS: atom_id res chain seq x y z
N SER A 1 -40.22 15.76 -35.49
CA SER A 1 -39.72 15.38 -34.60
C SER A 1 -39.26 13.97 -34.28
N PHE A 2 -39.92 12.88 -34.69
CA PHE A 2 -39.40 11.52 -34.51
C PHE A 2 -38.12 11.26 -35.31
N VAL A 3 -37.99 11.84 -36.49
CA VAL A 3 -36.83 11.74 -37.38
C VAL A 3 -35.57 12.37 -36.73
N LEU A 4 -35.75 13.48 -36.02
CA LEU A 4 -34.64 14.16 -35.32
C LEU A 4 -34.12 13.38 -34.16
N ALA A 5 -34.98 12.71 -33.38
CA ALA A 5 -34.63 11.86 -32.28
C ALA A 5 -33.89 10.57 -32.75
N ALA A 6 -34.34 9.97 -33.85
CA ALA A 6 -33.67 8.84 -34.48
C ALA A 6 -32.26 9.17 -35.00
N LEU A 7 -32.10 10.38 -35.54
CA LEU A 7 -30.81 10.88 -36.07
C LEU A 7 -29.80 11.12 -34.94
N LEU A 8 -30.25 11.64 -33.79
CA LEU A 8 -29.40 11.84 -32.61
C LEU A 8 -28.91 10.51 -32.03
N ILE A 9 -29.78 9.51 -31.97
CA ILE A 9 -29.39 8.14 -31.50
C ILE A 9 -28.34 7.51 -32.39
N VAL A 10 -28.48 7.64 -33.72
CA VAL A 10 -27.52 7.12 -34.69
C VAL A 10 -26.16 7.83 -34.56
N VAL A 11 -26.15 9.13 -34.33
CA VAL A 11 -24.90 9.89 -34.12
C VAL A 11 -24.22 9.48 -32.80
N ASP A 12 -24.98 9.33 -31.72
CA ASP A 12 -24.46 8.87 -30.43
C ASP A 12 -23.84 7.46 -30.53
N VAL A 13 -24.51 6.52 -31.17
CA VAL A 13 -23.99 5.18 -31.38
C VAL A 13 -22.74 5.19 -32.28
N ALA A 14 -22.70 6.02 -33.31
CA ALA A 14 -21.54 6.12 -34.21
C ALA A 14 -20.30 6.73 -33.53
N ILE A 15 -20.49 7.59 -32.52
CA ILE A 15 -19.39 8.20 -31.75
C ILE A 15 -18.96 7.30 -30.60
N TYR A 16 -19.91 6.66 -29.90
CA TYR A 16 -19.63 5.83 -28.73
C TYR A 16 -19.10 4.43 -29.08
N TYR A 17 -19.55 3.84 -30.20
CA TYR A 17 -19.18 2.48 -30.55
C TYR A 17 -17.66 2.27 -30.79
N PRO A 18 -16.94 3.12 -31.54
CA PRO A 18 -15.50 2.99 -31.67
C PRO A 18 -14.77 3.23 -30.33
N PHE A 19 -15.31 4.10 -29.46
CA PHE A 19 -14.72 4.36 -28.16
C PHE A 19 -14.84 3.16 -27.22
N LEU A 20 -15.99 2.48 -27.19
CA LEU A 20 -16.20 1.24 -26.44
C LEU A 20 -15.28 0.13 -26.94
N LYS A 21 -15.03 0.02 -28.21
CA LYS A 21 -14.16 -1.01 -28.79
C LYS A 21 -12.69 -0.79 -28.39
N VAL A 22 -12.21 0.44 -28.35
CA VAL A 22 -10.87 0.77 -27.86
C VAL A 22 -10.75 0.50 -26.36
N TYR A 23 -11.81 0.73 -25.59
CA TYR A 23 -11.84 0.45 -24.16
C TYR A 23 -11.77 -1.06 -23.86
N ASP A 24 -12.52 -1.86 -24.61
CA ASP A 24 -12.48 -3.33 -24.52
C ASP A 24 -11.12 -3.90 -24.90
N GLU A 25 -10.46 -3.36 -25.94
CA GLU A 25 -9.12 -3.77 -26.33
C GLU A 25 -8.07 -3.43 -25.25
N GLN A 26 -8.19 -2.28 -24.60
CA GLN A 26 -7.32 -1.90 -23.48
C GLN A 26 -7.49 -2.81 -22.27
N ILE A 27 -8.72 -3.16 -21.90
CA ILE A 27 -9.00 -4.11 -20.81
C ILE A 27 -8.43 -5.49 -21.12
N LEU A 28 -8.59 -5.96 -22.37
CA LEU A 28 -8.04 -7.24 -22.82
C LEU A 28 -6.50 -7.25 -22.84
N GLU A 29 -5.85 -6.13 -23.15
CA GLU A 29 -4.39 -6.00 -23.07
C GLU A 29 -3.90 -5.97 -21.62
N GLU A 30 -4.62 -5.32 -20.71
CA GLU A 30 -4.30 -5.35 -19.27
C GLU A 30 -4.47 -6.76 -18.69
N GLU A 31 -5.53 -7.49 -19.04
CA GLU A 31 -5.70 -8.89 -18.62
C GLU A 31 -4.63 -9.80 -19.22
N ARG A 32 -4.24 -9.59 -20.48
CA ARG A 32 -3.18 -10.35 -21.15
C ARG A 32 -1.81 -10.03 -20.54
N SER A 33 -1.55 -8.78 -20.20
CA SER A 33 -0.34 -8.34 -19.49
C SER A 33 -0.28 -8.93 -18.08
N GLY A 34 -1.42 -8.96 -17.36
CA GLY A 34 -1.52 -9.61 -16.05
C GLY A 34 -1.23 -11.10 -16.10
N LYS A 35 -1.80 -11.83 -17.07
CA LYS A 35 -1.51 -13.26 -17.27
C LYS A 35 -0.06 -13.52 -17.68
N ALA A 36 0.52 -12.69 -18.54
CA ALA A 36 1.92 -12.80 -18.92
C ALA A 36 2.86 -12.55 -17.73
N ASN A 37 2.51 -11.64 -16.83
CA ASN A 37 3.25 -11.41 -15.58
C ASN A 37 3.14 -12.59 -14.61
N ASP A 38 2.00 -13.26 -14.55
CA ASP A 38 1.80 -14.41 -13.67
C ASP A 38 2.54 -15.64 -14.23
N GLU A 39 2.53 -15.87 -15.53
CA GLU A 39 3.36 -16.91 -16.18
C GLU A 39 4.86 -16.63 -16.01
N LEU A 40 5.28 -15.36 -16.06
CA LEU A 40 6.67 -14.98 -15.84
C LEU A 40 7.07 -15.21 -14.39
N LYS A 41 6.19 -14.87 -13.43
CA LYS A 41 6.39 -15.16 -11.99
C LYS A 41 6.50 -16.64 -11.73
N GLU A 42 5.66 -17.46 -12.37
CA GLU A 42 5.69 -18.91 -12.22
C GLU A 42 6.95 -19.52 -12.82
N LYS A 43 7.41 -19.04 -13.98
CA LYS A 43 8.68 -19.47 -14.61
C LYS A 43 9.90 -19.00 -13.82
N VAL A 44 9.88 -17.81 -13.24
CA VAL A 44 10.94 -17.29 -12.36
C VAL A 44 10.95 -18.08 -11.04
N ALA A 45 9.80 -18.40 -10.47
CA ALA A 45 9.69 -19.22 -9.27
C ALA A 45 10.16 -20.67 -9.52
N ALA A 46 9.88 -21.24 -10.70
CA ALA A 46 10.33 -22.58 -11.07
C ALA A 46 11.86 -22.66 -11.34
N ASN A 47 12.47 -21.57 -11.83
CA ASN A 47 13.93 -21.51 -12.07
C ASN A 47 14.74 -21.06 -10.84
N PHE A 48 14.12 -20.36 -9.89
CA PHE A 48 14.69 -20.17 -8.57
C PHE A 48 14.45 -21.46 -7.79
N ASN A 49 15.50 -22.22 -7.58
CA ASN A 49 15.49 -23.41 -6.75
C ASN A 49 15.11 -22.97 -5.33
N THR A 50 13.80 -22.99 -5.02
CA THR A 50 13.21 -22.50 -3.78
C THR A 50 13.86 -23.14 -2.57
N ALA A 51 14.28 -24.42 -2.68
CA ALA A 51 15.05 -25.11 -1.65
C ALA A 51 16.42 -24.46 -1.37
N LYS A 52 17.04 -23.79 -2.35
CA LYS A 52 18.29 -23.07 -2.15
C LYS A 52 18.10 -21.66 -1.60
N ALA A 53 16.99 -21.01 -1.97
CA ALA A 53 16.59 -19.72 -1.41
C ALA A 53 16.15 -19.87 0.05
N ASP A 54 15.37 -20.90 0.35
CA ASP A 54 14.94 -21.23 1.72
C ASP A 54 16.15 -21.61 2.61
N ALA A 55 17.09 -22.38 2.08
CA ALA A 55 18.32 -22.73 2.81
C ALA A 55 19.28 -21.53 3.00
N ILE A 56 19.26 -20.56 2.10
CA ILE A 56 20.04 -19.31 2.26
C ILE A 56 19.35 -18.36 3.25
N LEU A 57 18.02 -18.30 3.24
CA LEU A 57 17.22 -17.55 4.21
C LEU A 57 17.33 -18.17 5.62
N GLU A 58 17.35 -19.50 5.72
CA GLU A 58 17.56 -20.22 6.97
C GLU A 58 19.00 -20.06 7.51
N LYS A 59 20.01 -20.04 6.63
CA LYS A 59 21.41 -19.77 7.01
C LYS A 59 21.72 -18.30 7.28
N ALA A 60 20.93 -17.37 6.73
CA ALA A 60 21.11 -15.95 6.97
C ALA A 60 20.54 -15.49 8.31
N GLY A 61 19.98 -16.42 9.14
CA GLY A 61 19.44 -16.07 10.45
C GLY A 61 18.25 -15.11 10.34
N VAL A 62 17.55 -15.13 9.20
CA VAL A 62 16.21 -14.61 9.12
C VAL A 62 15.32 -15.66 9.77
N GLU A 63 15.51 -15.87 11.06
CA GLU A 63 14.42 -16.29 11.90
C GLU A 63 13.24 -15.45 11.51
N ALA A 64 12.14 -16.09 11.16
CA ALA A 64 10.88 -15.43 10.95
C ALA A 64 10.79 -14.35 12.03
N ALA A 65 10.77 -13.09 11.61
CA ALA A 65 10.84 -11.96 12.52
C ALA A 65 9.94 -12.29 13.70
N GLN A 66 10.53 -12.58 14.83
CA GLN A 66 9.77 -12.87 16.04
C GLN A 66 8.92 -11.64 16.19
N ASN A 67 7.59 -11.82 16.15
CA ASN A 67 6.66 -10.73 16.33
C ASN A 67 7.00 -10.06 17.66
N THR A 68 7.83 -9.03 17.62
CA THR A 68 8.19 -8.24 18.79
C THR A 68 6.99 -7.41 19.25
N ILE A 69 6.01 -7.21 18.36
CA ILE A 69 4.74 -6.54 18.68
C ILE A 69 3.81 -7.58 19.31
N THR A 70 3.77 -7.61 20.63
CA THR A 70 2.87 -8.46 21.43
C THR A 70 1.65 -7.71 21.95
N GLU A 71 1.69 -6.37 21.94
CA GLU A 71 0.62 -5.49 22.39
C GLU A 71 -0.07 -4.83 21.19
N GLU A 72 -1.32 -4.41 21.39
CA GLU A 72 -2.09 -3.70 20.35
C GLU A 72 -1.36 -2.40 19.99
N THR A 73 -0.95 -2.29 18.74
CA THR A 73 -0.18 -1.16 18.23
C THR A 73 -0.97 -0.43 17.16
N ASN A 74 -1.24 0.84 17.40
CA ASN A 74 -2.00 1.70 16.51
C ASN A 74 -1.05 2.54 15.62
N VAL A 75 -1.20 2.41 14.31
CA VAL A 75 -0.36 3.07 13.31
C VAL A 75 -1.17 4.08 12.51
N LEU A 76 -0.73 5.32 12.47
CA LEU A 76 -1.33 6.37 11.65
C LEU A 76 -0.47 6.62 10.41
N VAL A 77 -1.04 6.45 9.24
CA VAL A 77 -0.38 6.77 7.97
C VAL A 77 -0.89 8.12 7.47
N LEU A 78 -0.01 9.08 7.29
CA LEU A 78 -0.34 10.44 6.84
C LEU A 78 0.14 10.69 5.41
N CYS A 79 -0.73 11.28 4.59
CA CYS A 79 -0.38 11.84 3.28
C CYS A 79 -1.00 13.24 3.10
N ALA A 80 -0.72 13.91 2.01
CA ALA A 80 -1.19 15.29 1.79
C ALA A 80 -2.71 15.42 1.76
N GLY A 81 -3.42 14.46 1.16
CA GLY A 81 -4.87 14.53 0.97
C GLY A 81 -5.66 13.31 1.49
N GLY A 82 -5.03 12.40 2.22
CA GLY A 82 -5.71 11.22 2.77
C GLY A 82 -5.94 10.07 1.77
N GLY A 83 -5.71 10.25 0.48
CA GLY A 83 -5.99 9.25 -0.56
C GLY A 83 -5.01 8.07 -0.56
N THR A 84 -3.72 8.35 -0.67
CA THR A 84 -2.68 7.30 -0.76
C THR A 84 -2.34 6.66 0.59
N SER A 85 -2.59 7.34 1.70
CA SER A 85 -2.41 6.78 3.05
C SER A 85 -3.31 5.58 3.30
N GLY A 86 -4.50 5.56 2.71
CA GLY A 86 -5.43 4.44 2.78
C GLY A 86 -4.86 3.15 2.18
N LEU A 87 -4.04 3.23 1.14
CA LEU A 87 -3.44 2.05 0.51
C LEU A 87 -2.49 1.34 1.47
N LEU A 88 -1.62 2.08 2.15
CA LEU A 88 -0.69 1.48 3.12
C LEU A 88 -1.41 1.01 4.38
N ALA A 89 -2.37 1.78 4.90
CA ALA A 89 -3.17 1.37 6.05
C ALA A 89 -3.94 0.06 5.76
N ASN A 90 -4.52 -0.09 4.59
CA ASN A 90 -5.20 -1.31 4.18
C ASN A 90 -4.22 -2.50 4.03
N ALA A 91 -3.03 -2.27 3.47
CA ALA A 91 -2.00 -3.31 3.35
C ALA A 91 -1.55 -3.81 4.73
N LEU A 92 -1.32 -2.89 5.68
CA LEU A 92 -0.98 -3.20 7.07
C LEU A 92 -2.10 -3.99 7.77
N ASN A 93 -3.35 -3.51 7.70
CA ASN A 93 -4.48 -4.19 8.34
C ASN A 93 -4.71 -5.59 7.78
N LYS A 94 -4.60 -5.76 6.46
CA LYS A 94 -4.74 -7.06 5.80
C LYS A 94 -3.64 -8.02 6.25
N ALA A 95 -2.39 -7.58 6.25
CA ALA A 95 -1.26 -8.39 6.70
C ALA A 95 -1.34 -8.69 8.20
N ALA A 96 -1.74 -7.72 9.03
CA ALA A 96 -1.93 -7.92 10.46
C ALA A 96 -2.96 -9.03 10.75
N ALA A 97 -4.06 -9.06 10.00
CA ALA A 97 -5.07 -10.12 10.11
C ALA A 97 -4.53 -11.48 9.63
N GLU A 98 -3.78 -11.51 8.52
CA GLU A 98 -3.22 -12.72 7.93
C GLU A 98 -2.17 -13.36 8.85
N TYR A 99 -1.26 -12.56 9.38
CA TYR A 99 -0.17 -13.02 10.25
C TYR A 99 -0.52 -12.99 11.75
N LYS A 100 -1.74 -12.61 12.11
CA LYS A 100 -2.23 -12.52 13.50
C LYS A 100 -1.37 -11.61 14.38
N VAL A 101 -0.93 -10.49 13.83
CA VAL A 101 -0.17 -9.46 14.53
C VAL A 101 -1.14 -8.39 15.05
N PRO A 102 -1.05 -7.94 16.31
CA PRO A 102 -1.97 -6.96 16.89
C PRO A 102 -1.65 -5.52 16.44
N VAL A 103 -1.65 -5.29 15.12
CA VAL A 103 -1.43 -3.99 14.51
C VAL A 103 -2.72 -3.49 13.88
N LYS A 104 -3.09 -2.25 14.18
CA LYS A 104 -4.21 -1.54 13.57
C LYS A 104 -3.69 -0.28 12.89
N ALA A 105 -3.97 -0.12 11.61
CA ALA A 105 -3.55 1.04 10.83
C ALA A 105 -4.75 1.89 10.40
N ALA A 106 -4.61 3.19 10.55
CA ALA A 106 -5.56 4.18 10.05
C ALA A 106 -4.87 5.14 9.09
N ALA A 107 -5.65 5.73 8.20
CA ALA A 107 -5.19 6.71 7.23
C ALA A 107 -5.70 8.11 7.59
N GLY A 108 -4.84 9.11 7.40
CA GLY A 108 -5.20 10.51 7.63
C GLY A 108 -4.57 11.46 6.63
N GLY A 109 -5.10 12.68 6.59
CA GLY A 109 -4.51 13.81 5.88
C GLY A 109 -3.62 14.64 6.81
N TYR A 110 -2.46 15.06 6.30
CA TYR A 110 -1.62 15.99 7.04
C TYR A 110 -2.38 17.33 7.24
N GLY A 111 -2.41 17.81 8.47
CA GLY A 111 -3.20 18.98 8.87
C GLY A 111 -4.42 18.64 9.73
N ALA A 112 -5.06 17.49 9.50
CA ALA A 112 -6.17 17.01 10.34
C ALA A 112 -5.73 16.00 11.42
N HIS A 113 -4.44 15.66 11.47
CA HIS A 113 -3.89 14.59 12.29
C HIS A 113 -3.83 14.90 13.80
N ARG A 114 -3.78 16.17 14.19
CA ARG A 114 -3.48 16.58 15.58
C ARG A 114 -4.45 16.02 16.62
N GLU A 115 -5.73 15.96 16.26
CA GLU A 115 -6.76 15.43 17.15
C GLU A 115 -6.67 13.91 17.30
N MET A 116 -6.10 13.25 16.30
CA MET A 116 -5.97 11.79 16.25
C MET A 116 -4.69 11.27 16.92
N LEU A 117 -3.62 12.06 16.94
CA LEU A 117 -2.29 11.64 17.40
C LEU A 117 -2.28 10.87 18.74
N PRO A 118 -3.01 11.31 19.78
CA PRO A 118 -2.95 10.63 21.10
C PRO A 118 -3.43 9.17 21.10
N GLU A 119 -4.11 8.73 20.04
CA GLU A 119 -4.63 7.36 19.92
C GLU A 119 -3.65 6.40 19.22
N PHE A 120 -2.49 6.92 18.78
CA PHE A 120 -1.54 6.15 17.96
C PHE A 120 -0.18 6.02 18.64
N ASP A 121 0.50 4.92 18.34
CA ASP A 121 1.84 4.59 18.84
C ASP A 121 2.94 4.89 17.81
N LEU A 122 2.58 4.85 16.53
CA LEU A 122 3.48 5.14 15.41
C LEU A 122 2.78 5.98 14.35
N VAL A 123 3.47 6.99 13.85
CA VAL A 123 3.08 7.77 12.67
C VAL A 123 4.02 7.50 11.51
N ILE A 124 3.47 7.19 10.34
CA ILE A 124 4.22 7.00 9.10
C ILE A 124 3.87 8.12 8.13
N LEU A 125 4.87 8.89 7.72
CA LEU A 125 4.72 9.95 6.73
C LEU A 125 4.92 9.40 5.32
N ALA A 126 3.91 9.55 4.48
CA ALA A 126 4.03 9.29 3.04
C ALA A 126 4.99 10.30 2.38
N PRO A 127 5.57 9.97 1.22
CA PRO A 127 6.57 10.82 0.55
C PRO A 127 6.13 12.27 0.31
N GLN A 128 4.82 12.49 0.08
CA GLN A 128 4.27 13.82 -0.19
C GLN A 128 4.36 14.77 1.00
N VAL A 129 4.47 14.23 2.21
CA VAL A 129 4.54 14.99 3.47
C VAL A 129 5.83 14.75 4.24
N ALA A 130 6.78 14.04 3.66
CA ALA A 130 8.08 13.74 4.27
C ALA A 130 8.90 15.00 4.60
N SER A 131 8.68 16.11 3.88
CA SER A 131 9.29 17.42 4.18
C SER A 131 8.88 17.99 5.53
N ASN A 132 7.74 17.55 6.06
CA ASN A 132 7.21 18.02 7.35
C ASN A 132 7.69 17.13 8.53
N PHE A 133 8.72 16.32 8.30
CA PHE A 133 9.22 15.36 9.31
C PHE A 133 9.64 16.04 10.61
N GLU A 134 10.38 17.16 10.54
CA GLU A 134 10.87 17.86 11.73
C GLU A 134 9.73 18.48 12.55
N ASP A 135 8.73 19.05 11.86
CA ASP A 135 7.55 19.61 12.52
C ASP A 135 6.73 18.51 13.20
N MET A 136 6.53 17.40 12.50
CA MET A 136 5.83 16.24 13.04
C MET A 136 6.58 15.61 14.19
N LYS A 137 7.92 15.55 14.11
CA LYS A 137 8.77 15.02 15.17
C LYS A 137 8.61 15.81 16.46
N ALA A 138 8.55 17.12 16.37
CA ALA A 138 8.31 17.98 17.54
C ALA A 138 6.94 17.73 18.19
N GLU A 139 5.93 17.34 17.43
CA GLU A 139 4.60 16.99 17.93
C GLU A 139 4.57 15.57 18.53
N THR A 140 5.13 14.58 17.83
CA THR A 140 5.15 13.18 18.28
C THR A 140 6.04 12.95 19.49
N ASP A 141 7.19 13.62 19.58
CA ASP A 141 8.10 13.53 20.74
C ASP A 141 7.42 13.98 22.04
N LYS A 142 6.53 14.97 21.99
CA LYS A 142 5.76 15.44 23.16
C LYS A 142 4.77 14.41 23.69
N LEU A 143 4.30 13.53 22.81
CA LEU A 143 3.31 12.50 23.11
C LEU A 143 3.95 11.10 23.30
N GLY A 144 5.26 10.99 23.10
CA GLY A 144 5.95 9.70 23.14
C GLY A 144 5.63 8.76 21.98
N ILE A 145 5.17 9.31 20.84
CA ILE A 145 4.78 8.57 19.65
C ILE A 145 6.00 8.38 18.73
N LYS A 146 6.19 7.20 18.20
CA LYS A 146 7.23 6.93 17.19
C LYS A 146 6.88 7.59 15.86
N LEU A 147 7.89 8.03 15.12
CA LEU A 147 7.72 8.67 13.82
C LEU A 147 8.65 8.07 12.79
N ALA A 148 8.09 7.66 11.67
CA ALA A 148 8.84 7.20 10.49
C ALA A 148 8.44 7.99 9.25
N LYS A 149 9.39 8.19 8.34
CA LYS A 149 9.14 8.74 7.01
C LYS A 149 9.46 7.69 5.95
N THR A 150 8.81 7.78 4.82
CA THR A 150 9.02 6.89 3.68
C THR A 150 9.41 7.67 2.43
N GLU A 151 10.22 7.05 1.59
CA GLU A 151 10.54 7.56 0.26
C GLU A 151 9.63 6.95 -0.81
N GLY A 152 9.51 7.60 -1.98
CA GLY A 152 8.53 7.23 -3.00
C GLY A 152 8.54 5.76 -3.40
N GLY A 153 9.72 5.22 -3.74
CA GLY A 153 9.87 3.81 -4.14
C GLY A 153 9.59 2.83 -2.99
N GLN A 154 10.05 3.16 -1.79
CA GLN A 154 9.78 2.39 -0.57
C GLN A 154 8.29 2.35 -0.25
N TYR A 155 7.63 3.51 -0.28
CA TYR A 155 6.20 3.61 -0.01
C TYR A 155 5.36 2.74 -0.94
N ILE A 156 5.62 2.82 -2.25
CA ILE A 156 4.93 1.98 -3.24
C ILE A 156 5.14 0.49 -2.97
N LYS A 157 6.34 0.09 -2.60
CA LYS A 157 6.64 -1.30 -2.24
C LYS A 157 5.83 -1.74 -1.01
N LEU A 158 5.80 -0.93 0.04
CA LEU A 158 5.05 -1.23 1.27
C LEU A 158 3.55 -1.34 1.03
N THR A 159 2.97 -0.57 0.12
CA THR A 159 1.54 -0.69 -0.23
C THR A 159 1.18 -2.01 -0.92
N ARG A 160 2.17 -2.69 -1.51
CA ARG A 160 1.98 -3.95 -2.25
C ARG A 160 2.47 -5.18 -1.50
N ASP A 161 3.34 -4.98 -0.53
CA ASP A 161 3.96 -6.02 0.29
C ASP A 161 3.55 -5.84 1.76
N GLY A 162 2.43 -6.44 2.14
CA GLY A 162 1.90 -6.35 3.50
C GLY A 162 2.85 -6.93 4.55
N LYS A 163 3.58 -8.01 4.23
CA LYS A 163 4.59 -8.58 5.12
C LYS A 163 5.76 -7.60 5.33
N GLY A 164 6.25 -7.01 4.24
CA GLY A 164 7.28 -5.98 4.31
C GLY A 164 6.82 -4.73 5.06
N ALA A 165 5.54 -4.35 4.92
CA ALA A 165 4.96 -3.25 5.67
C ALA A 165 4.90 -3.53 7.18
N LEU A 166 4.53 -4.74 7.60
CA LEU A 166 4.58 -5.14 9.02
C LEU A 166 6.01 -5.15 9.55
N ALA A 167 6.96 -5.69 8.80
CA ALA A 167 8.38 -5.68 9.18
C ALA A 167 8.91 -4.25 9.33
N PHE A 168 8.49 -3.33 8.46
CA PHE A 168 8.83 -1.92 8.58
C PHE A 168 8.29 -1.29 9.87
N VAL A 169 7.05 -1.61 10.25
CA VAL A 169 6.45 -1.15 11.52
C VAL A 169 7.21 -1.74 12.72
N GLN A 170 7.48 -3.04 12.72
CA GLN A 170 8.22 -3.72 13.80
C GLN A 170 9.59 -3.09 14.03
N ALA A 171 10.33 -2.81 12.95
CA ALA A 171 11.65 -2.19 13.04
C ALA A 171 11.67 -0.83 13.76
N GLN A 172 10.55 -0.09 13.76
CA GLN A 172 10.45 1.18 14.47
C GLN A 172 10.38 1.02 16.00
N PHE A 173 10.01 -0.16 16.49
CA PHE A 173 9.90 -0.47 17.93
C PHE A 173 11.11 -1.23 18.49
N GLU A 174 12.03 -1.66 17.61
CA GLU A 174 13.25 -2.38 17.99
C GLU A 174 14.45 -1.44 18.29
N GLU A 175 14.29 -0.13 18.03
CA GLU A 175 15.30 0.90 18.35
C GLU A 175 15.13 1.42 19.81
#